data_c2df5321d1705ada3dd87bf4415f9c20
#
_entry.id   c2df5321d1705ada3dd87bf4415f9c20
#
_cell.length_a   1.000
_cell.length_b   1.000
_cell.length_c   1.000
_cell.angle_alpha   90.00
_cell.angle_beta   90.00
_cell.angle_gamma   90.00
#
_symmetry.space_group_name_H-M   'P 1'
#
loop_
_entity.id
_entity.type
_entity.pdbx_description
1 polymer ?
#
loop_
_entity_poly.entity_id
_entity_poly.type
_entity_poly.pdbx_seq_one_letter_code
_entity_poly.pdbx_strand_id
1 'polypeptide(L)'
;SGIRPRNGFIVRPLLCVSREDILAWLADQGYAYMVDSTNLSDAYTRNFIRLNVLPLLEEINPSARNTIARSAEHLSAAETIYIYVLEQARKEVVVSDDRLSIGALMRFPAPETILYELLKEYGFTRLVSDDIFAALTKEPGKLFYSSTHRLLKDRDYLWITSLEKKEKRTFVLDPEKGINHEPI
;
A
#
# COMPACT_ATOMS: atom_id res chain seq x y z
N SER A 1 -7.69 2.72 -5.76
CA SER A 1 -8.35 2.30 -6.80
C SER A 1 -9.70 1.54 -6.65
N GLY A 2 -10.81 2.15 -6.31
CA GLY A 2 -12.18 1.68 -6.49
C GLY A 2 -12.58 0.33 -5.83
N ILE A 3 -13.85 -0.05 -6.03
CA ILE A 3 -14.39 -1.33 -5.55
C ILE A 3 -14.02 -2.41 -6.57
N ARG A 4 -13.28 -3.44 -6.14
CA ARG A 4 -12.90 -4.58 -7.00
C ARG A 4 -14.08 -5.55 -7.18
N PRO A 5 -14.24 -6.19 -8.38
CA PRO A 5 -15.24 -7.22 -8.62
C PRO A 5 -15.11 -8.41 -7.67
N ARG A 6 -13.89 -8.70 -7.24
CA ARG A 6 -13.58 -9.73 -6.25
C ARG A 6 -12.59 -9.22 -5.22
N ASN A 7 -12.85 -9.55 -3.94
CA ASN A 7 -11.95 -9.30 -2.84
C ASN A 7 -12.01 -10.49 -1.87
N GLY A 8 -11.03 -11.39 -1.95
CA GLY A 8 -11.04 -12.67 -1.25
C GLY A 8 -12.27 -13.51 -1.63
N PHE A 9 -13.14 -13.80 -0.67
CA PHE A 9 -14.39 -14.57 -0.86
C PHE A 9 -15.57 -13.71 -1.34
N ILE A 10 -15.45 -12.37 -1.29
CA ILE A 10 -16.51 -11.46 -1.69
C ILE A 10 -16.45 -11.26 -3.20
N VAL A 11 -17.54 -11.63 -3.90
CA VAL A 11 -17.73 -11.41 -5.33
C VAL A 11 -18.86 -10.41 -5.55
N ARG A 12 -18.69 -9.49 -6.50
CA ARG A 12 -19.66 -8.42 -6.84
C ARG A 12 -20.00 -8.49 -8.32
N PRO A 13 -20.89 -9.41 -8.71
CA PRO A 13 -21.17 -9.67 -10.14
C PRO A 13 -21.89 -8.51 -10.84
N LEU A 14 -22.62 -7.66 -10.11
CA LEU A 14 -23.38 -6.54 -10.66
C LEU A 14 -22.57 -5.25 -10.86
N LEU A 15 -21.24 -5.26 -10.64
CA LEU A 15 -20.41 -4.06 -10.90
C LEU A 15 -20.26 -3.74 -12.39
N CYS A 16 -20.57 -4.68 -13.27
CA CYS A 16 -20.48 -4.50 -14.73
C CYS A 16 -21.71 -3.86 -15.37
N VAL A 17 -22.78 -3.63 -14.61
CA VAL A 17 -24.05 -3.06 -15.11
C VAL A 17 -24.42 -1.81 -14.34
N SER A 18 -25.10 -0.88 -14.99
CA SER A 18 -25.62 0.33 -14.32
C SER A 18 -26.84 0.01 -13.46
N ARG A 19 -27.16 0.92 -12.53
CA ARG A 19 -28.39 0.81 -11.74
C ARG A 19 -29.62 0.94 -12.66
N GLU A 20 -29.54 1.78 -13.63
CA GLU A 20 -30.58 2.05 -14.63
C GLU A 20 -30.90 0.78 -15.44
N ASP A 21 -29.87 0.05 -15.88
CA ASP A 21 -30.04 -1.22 -16.59
C ASP A 21 -30.69 -2.28 -15.70
N ILE A 22 -30.30 -2.37 -14.42
CA ILE A 22 -30.92 -3.28 -13.46
C ILE A 22 -32.39 -2.95 -13.25
N LEU A 23 -32.74 -1.69 -13.09
CA LEU A 23 -34.12 -1.26 -12.89
C LEU A 23 -34.98 -1.49 -14.14
N ALA A 24 -34.43 -1.22 -15.33
CA ALA A 24 -35.10 -1.49 -16.59
C ALA A 24 -35.37 -3.00 -16.76
N TRP A 25 -34.39 -3.83 -16.46
CA TRP A 25 -34.55 -5.30 -16.52
C TRP A 25 -35.60 -5.81 -15.51
N LEU A 26 -35.60 -5.30 -14.26
CA LEU A 26 -36.59 -5.69 -13.26
C LEU A 26 -38.03 -5.32 -13.70
N ALA A 27 -38.18 -4.13 -14.30
CA ALA A 27 -39.46 -3.67 -14.82
C ALA A 27 -39.94 -4.53 -15.99
N ASP A 28 -39.06 -4.89 -16.91
CA ASP A 28 -39.36 -5.77 -18.06
C ASP A 28 -39.80 -7.18 -17.59
N GLN A 29 -39.17 -7.71 -16.55
CA GLN A 29 -39.50 -9.01 -15.97
C GLN A 29 -40.68 -8.97 -14.98
N GLY A 30 -41.25 -7.82 -14.69
CA GLY A 30 -42.35 -7.66 -13.75
C GLY A 30 -42.00 -7.92 -12.28
N TYR A 31 -40.71 -7.85 -11.92
CA TYR A 31 -40.28 -8.05 -10.53
C TYR A 31 -40.43 -6.76 -9.69
N ALA A 32 -41.09 -6.91 -8.54
CA ALA A 32 -41.12 -5.84 -7.56
C ALA A 32 -39.78 -5.77 -6.80
N TYR A 33 -39.36 -4.55 -6.47
CA TYR A 33 -38.18 -4.31 -5.62
C TYR A 33 -38.47 -3.26 -4.55
N MET A 34 -37.79 -3.34 -3.44
CA MET A 34 -37.89 -2.35 -2.37
C MET A 34 -36.83 -1.26 -2.54
N VAL A 35 -37.28 -0.02 -2.39
CA VAL A 35 -36.36 1.14 -2.36
C VAL A 35 -36.08 1.50 -0.92
N ASP A 36 -34.85 1.39 -0.51
CA ASP A 36 -34.41 1.90 0.78
C ASP A 36 -34.44 3.44 0.74
N SER A 37 -35.23 4.04 1.63
CA SER A 37 -35.41 5.50 1.73
C SER A 37 -34.10 6.24 2.03
N THR A 38 -33.13 5.60 2.67
CA THR A 38 -31.79 6.17 2.93
C THR A 38 -31.01 6.43 1.63
N ASN A 39 -31.34 5.74 0.56
CA ASN A 39 -30.74 5.97 -0.78
C ASN A 39 -31.12 7.31 -1.40
N LEU A 40 -32.19 7.93 -0.94
CA LEU A 40 -32.67 9.25 -1.40
C LEU A 40 -32.10 10.41 -0.57
N SER A 41 -31.47 10.09 0.57
CA SER A 41 -30.85 11.09 1.45
C SER A 41 -29.41 11.37 1.02
N ASP A 42 -29.03 12.63 0.95
CA ASP A 42 -27.67 13.11 0.66
C ASP A 42 -26.81 13.30 1.94
N ALA A 43 -27.32 12.88 3.10
CA ALA A 43 -26.62 12.96 4.39
C ALA A 43 -25.26 12.20 4.39
N TYR A 44 -25.15 11.19 3.56
CA TYR A 44 -23.89 10.45 3.40
C TYR A 44 -23.09 10.97 2.19
N THR A 45 -21.80 11.21 2.37
CA THR A 45 -20.90 11.73 1.32
C THR A 45 -21.02 10.98 -0.01
N ARG A 46 -21.17 9.66 0.01
CA ARG A 46 -21.35 8.83 -1.19
C ARG A 46 -22.65 9.19 -1.93
N ASN A 47 -23.74 9.34 -1.20
CA ASN A 47 -25.03 9.72 -1.79
C ASN A 47 -25.00 11.17 -2.28
N PHE A 48 -24.38 12.08 -1.52
CA PHE A 48 -24.21 13.46 -1.94
C PHE A 48 -23.47 13.54 -3.29
N ILE A 49 -22.35 12.82 -3.45
CA ILE A 49 -21.62 12.79 -4.73
C ILE A 49 -22.50 12.26 -5.85
N ARG A 50 -23.24 11.17 -5.62
CA ARG A 50 -24.08 10.54 -6.64
C ARG A 50 -25.26 11.42 -7.05
N LEU A 51 -25.89 12.10 -6.07
CA LEU A 51 -27.13 12.83 -6.29
C LEU A 51 -26.88 14.28 -6.74
N ASN A 52 -25.77 14.88 -6.31
CA ASN A 52 -25.52 16.31 -6.53
C ASN A 52 -24.28 16.56 -7.42
N VAL A 53 -23.16 15.88 -7.18
CA VAL A 53 -21.91 16.17 -7.88
C VAL A 53 -21.86 15.54 -9.27
N LEU A 54 -22.19 14.25 -9.39
CA LEU A 54 -22.16 13.56 -10.69
C LEU A 54 -23.10 14.20 -11.73
N PRO A 55 -24.35 14.58 -11.41
CA PRO A 55 -25.22 15.26 -12.36
C PRO A 55 -24.61 16.59 -12.87
N LEU A 56 -24.03 17.40 -11.98
CA LEU A 56 -23.35 18.63 -12.38
C LEU A 56 -22.18 18.39 -13.35
N LEU A 57 -21.41 17.32 -13.12
CA LEU A 57 -20.34 16.94 -14.05
C LEU A 57 -20.91 16.49 -15.40
N GLU A 58 -22.06 15.83 -15.42
CA GLU A 58 -22.75 15.38 -16.64
C GLU A 58 -23.38 16.55 -17.42
N GLU A 59 -23.80 17.62 -16.74
CA GLU A 59 -24.19 18.87 -17.39
C GLU A 59 -23.04 19.54 -18.18
N ILE A 60 -21.83 19.50 -17.60
CA ILE A 60 -20.61 20.03 -18.24
C ILE A 60 -20.13 19.10 -19.36
N ASN A 61 -20.15 17.79 -19.10
CA ASN A 61 -19.74 16.74 -20.03
C ASN A 61 -20.66 15.52 -19.90
N PRO A 62 -21.59 15.29 -20.84
CA PRO A 62 -22.53 14.17 -20.81
C PRO A 62 -21.84 12.79 -20.70
N SER A 63 -20.56 12.69 -21.06
CA SER A 63 -19.77 11.46 -20.94
C SER A 63 -18.96 11.37 -19.64
N ALA A 64 -19.14 12.28 -18.68
CA ALA A 64 -18.31 12.38 -17.48
C ALA A 64 -18.27 11.05 -16.71
N ARG A 65 -19.41 10.42 -16.46
CA ARG A 65 -19.51 9.13 -15.75
C ARG A 65 -18.72 8.02 -16.45
N ASN A 66 -18.87 7.89 -17.76
CA ASN A 66 -18.17 6.89 -18.55
C ASN A 66 -16.65 7.17 -18.62
N THR A 67 -16.26 8.44 -18.68
CA THR A 67 -14.85 8.85 -18.66
C THR A 67 -14.20 8.53 -17.32
N ILE A 68 -14.88 8.80 -16.20
CA ILE A 68 -14.42 8.44 -14.86
C ILE A 68 -14.26 6.91 -14.72
N ALA A 69 -15.27 6.14 -15.17
CA ALA A 69 -15.21 4.67 -15.13
C ALA A 69 -14.04 4.13 -15.93
N ARG A 70 -13.83 4.60 -17.17
CA ARG A 70 -12.70 4.21 -18.02
C ARG A 70 -11.34 4.62 -17.42
N SER A 71 -11.26 5.78 -16.80
CA SER A 71 -10.04 6.21 -16.09
C SER A 71 -9.73 5.29 -14.91
N ALA A 72 -10.75 4.84 -14.16
CA ALA A 72 -10.58 3.87 -13.08
C ALA A 72 -10.10 2.52 -13.60
N GLU A 73 -10.57 2.05 -14.76
CA GLU A 73 -10.09 0.82 -15.41
C GLU A 73 -8.61 0.94 -15.82
N HIS A 74 -8.22 2.06 -16.43
CA HIS A 74 -6.81 2.32 -16.80
C HIS A 74 -5.90 2.35 -15.58
N LEU A 75 -6.34 3.00 -14.49
CA LEU A 75 -5.59 3.03 -13.23
C LEU A 75 -5.47 1.63 -12.60
N SER A 76 -6.53 0.82 -12.69
CA SER A 76 -6.49 -0.58 -12.22
C SER A 76 -5.52 -1.45 -13.02
N ALA A 77 -5.45 -1.26 -14.33
CA ALA A 77 -4.47 -1.94 -15.19
C ALA A 77 -3.04 -1.50 -14.85
N ALA A 78 -2.81 -0.19 -14.65
CA ALA A 78 -1.52 0.34 -14.23
C ALA A 78 -1.11 -0.19 -12.84
N GLU A 79 -2.05 -0.28 -11.89
CA GLU A 79 -1.83 -0.88 -10.56
C GLU A 79 -1.36 -2.34 -10.68
N THR A 80 -1.91 -3.11 -11.61
CA THR A 80 -1.49 -4.51 -11.85
C THR A 80 -0.02 -4.59 -12.28
N ILE A 81 0.40 -3.73 -13.21
CA ILE A 81 1.79 -3.64 -13.64
C ILE A 81 2.69 -3.21 -12.48
N TYR A 82 2.25 -2.21 -11.72
CA TYR A 82 2.98 -1.70 -10.55
C TYR A 82 3.22 -2.80 -9.52
N ILE A 83 2.17 -3.54 -9.14
CA ILE A 83 2.28 -4.65 -8.18
C ILE A 83 3.22 -5.74 -8.70
N TYR A 84 3.11 -6.09 -9.98
CA TYR A 84 4.00 -7.08 -10.59
C TYR A 84 5.49 -6.66 -10.49
N VAL A 85 5.80 -5.40 -10.81
CA VAL A 85 7.18 -4.88 -10.72
C VAL A 85 7.67 -4.90 -9.27
N LEU A 86 6.82 -4.52 -8.30
CA LEU A 86 7.17 -4.57 -6.88
C LEU A 86 7.44 -6.01 -6.39
N GLU A 87 6.67 -6.99 -6.85
CA GLU A 87 6.90 -8.39 -6.51
C GLU A 87 8.22 -8.92 -7.08
N GLN A 88 8.57 -8.54 -8.31
CA GLN A 88 9.88 -8.89 -8.88
C GLN A 88 11.02 -8.18 -8.10
N ALA A 89 10.86 -6.89 -7.83
CA ALA A 89 11.84 -6.14 -7.07
C ALA A 89 12.05 -6.73 -5.66
N ARG A 90 10.98 -7.15 -4.98
CA ARG A 90 11.08 -7.81 -3.68
C ARG A 90 11.95 -9.07 -3.76
N LYS A 91 11.74 -9.91 -4.77
CA LYS A 91 12.51 -11.15 -4.95
C LYS A 91 14.00 -10.93 -5.22
N GLU A 92 14.36 -9.85 -5.92
CA GLU A 92 15.74 -9.58 -6.33
C GLU A 92 16.48 -8.66 -5.36
N VAL A 93 15.78 -7.69 -4.76
CA VAL A 93 16.37 -6.67 -3.88
C VAL A 93 16.51 -7.16 -2.44
N VAL A 94 15.50 -7.89 -1.94
CA VAL A 94 15.51 -8.44 -0.59
C VAL A 94 16.40 -9.69 -0.55
N VAL A 95 17.57 -9.56 0.06
CA VAL A 95 18.55 -10.67 0.19
C VAL A 95 18.24 -11.52 1.41
N SER A 96 17.78 -10.89 2.49
CA SER A 96 17.35 -11.52 3.75
C SER A 96 16.39 -10.56 4.46
N ASP A 97 15.76 -11.01 5.54
CA ASP A 97 14.76 -10.22 6.29
C ASP A 97 15.30 -8.86 6.80
N ASP A 98 16.63 -8.77 6.93
CA ASP A 98 17.32 -7.60 7.47
C ASP A 98 18.19 -6.87 6.44
N ARG A 99 18.17 -7.29 5.12
CA ARG A 99 19.16 -6.78 4.17
C ARG A 99 18.60 -6.59 2.76
N LEU A 100 18.78 -5.39 2.22
CA LEU A 100 18.44 -5.04 0.83
C LEU A 100 19.70 -4.76 0.00
N SER A 101 19.74 -5.26 -1.23
CA SER A 101 20.83 -5.01 -2.19
C SER A 101 20.63 -3.69 -2.91
N ILE A 102 21.57 -2.76 -2.77
CA ILE A 102 21.58 -1.48 -3.49
C ILE A 102 21.77 -1.71 -5.00
N GLY A 103 22.71 -2.58 -5.37
CA GLY A 103 22.98 -2.89 -6.77
C GLY A 103 21.79 -3.53 -7.50
N ALA A 104 21.04 -4.40 -6.83
CA ALA A 104 19.82 -4.96 -7.39
C ALA A 104 18.71 -3.90 -7.52
N LEU A 105 18.51 -3.07 -6.50
CA LEU A 105 17.55 -1.97 -6.51
C LEU A 105 17.75 -1.02 -7.70
N MET A 106 18.98 -0.62 -7.95
CA MET A 106 19.32 0.35 -9.00
C MET A 106 19.13 -0.17 -10.44
N ARG A 107 18.84 -1.47 -10.62
CA ARG A 107 18.50 -2.03 -11.95
C ARG A 107 17.03 -1.88 -12.32
N PHE A 108 16.19 -1.59 -11.36
CA PHE A 108 14.75 -1.44 -11.61
C PHE A 108 14.38 -0.02 -12.07
N PRO A 109 13.28 0.13 -12.82
CA PRO A 109 12.72 1.44 -13.10
C PRO A 109 12.19 2.08 -11.81
N ALA A 110 12.34 3.41 -11.66
CA ALA A 110 11.91 4.18 -10.49
C ALA A 110 12.37 3.57 -9.14
N PRO A 111 13.71 3.37 -8.94
CA PRO A 111 14.25 2.69 -7.77
C PRO A 111 13.92 3.40 -6.45
N GLU A 112 13.72 4.72 -6.45
CA GLU A 112 13.27 5.49 -5.29
C GLU A 112 11.87 5.09 -4.82
N THR A 113 10.99 4.78 -5.77
CA THR A 113 9.62 4.34 -5.46
C THR A 113 9.62 2.91 -4.92
N ILE A 114 10.41 2.03 -5.53
CA ILE A 114 10.57 0.65 -5.08
C ILE A 114 11.17 0.63 -3.67
N LEU A 115 12.21 1.42 -3.42
CA LEU A 115 12.81 1.53 -2.10
C LEU A 115 11.78 1.93 -1.03
N TYR A 116 10.97 2.94 -1.30
CA TYR A 116 9.91 3.36 -0.39
C TYR A 116 8.91 2.24 -0.11
N GLU A 117 8.43 1.54 -1.13
CA GLU A 117 7.47 0.45 -0.96
C GLU A 117 8.05 -0.74 -0.17
N LEU A 118 9.35 -1.04 -0.33
CA LEU A 118 10.04 -2.05 0.46
C LEU A 118 10.26 -1.60 1.92
N LEU A 119 10.56 -0.33 2.14
CA LEU A 119 10.84 0.20 3.49
C LEU A 119 9.58 0.56 4.30
N LYS A 120 8.45 0.74 3.65
CA LYS A 120 7.19 1.11 4.26
C LYS A 120 6.72 0.11 5.33
N GLU A 121 6.95 -1.17 5.15
CA GLU A 121 6.61 -2.22 6.12
C GLU A 121 7.45 -2.15 7.40
N TYR A 122 8.63 -1.52 7.34
CA TYR A 122 9.50 -1.25 8.49
C TYR A 122 9.23 0.12 9.13
N GLY A 123 8.13 0.79 8.75
CA GLY A 123 7.69 2.05 9.32
C GLY A 123 8.44 3.30 8.83
N PHE A 124 9.23 3.21 7.77
CA PHE A 124 9.87 4.37 7.16
C PHE A 124 8.86 5.19 6.35
N THR A 125 8.83 6.50 6.59
CA THR A 125 8.00 7.43 5.84
C THR A 125 8.61 7.72 4.46
N ARG A 126 7.82 8.28 3.55
CA ARG A 126 8.30 8.68 2.21
C ARG A 126 9.49 9.64 2.31
N LEU A 127 9.41 10.64 3.18
CA LEU A 127 10.47 11.63 3.37
C LEU A 127 11.80 10.98 3.80
N VAL A 128 11.75 10.06 4.77
CA VAL A 128 12.96 9.34 5.22
C VAL A 128 13.49 8.41 4.12
N SER A 129 12.61 7.79 3.34
CA SER A 129 13.03 6.94 2.21
C SER A 129 13.71 7.75 1.10
N ASP A 130 13.26 8.97 0.84
CA ASP A 130 13.90 9.89 -0.11
C ASP A 130 15.30 10.29 0.39
N ASP A 131 15.47 10.54 1.70
CA ASP A 131 16.78 10.81 2.32
C ASP A 131 17.72 9.59 2.25
N ILE A 132 17.19 8.38 2.43
CA ILE A 132 17.94 7.12 2.26
C ILE A 132 18.39 7.00 0.81
N PHE A 133 17.48 7.19 -0.15
CA PHE A 133 17.79 7.10 -1.58
C PHE A 133 18.89 8.08 -1.97
N ALA A 134 18.80 9.34 -1.54
CA ALA A 134 19.81 10.37 -1.76
C ALA A 134 21.18 10.04 -1.13
N ALA A 135 21.21 9.13 -0.15
CA ALA A 135 22.44 8.69 0.50
C ALA A 135 23.08 7.45 -0.17
N LEU A 136 22.40 6.76 -1.07
CA LEU A 136 22.90 5.52 -1.69
C LEU A 136 24.25 5.70 -2.41
N THR A 137 24.46 6.86 -3.03
CA THR A 137 25.68 7.21 -3.75
C THR A 137 26.77 7.84 -2.88
N LYS A 138 26.49 8.08 -1.58
CA LYS A 138 27.41 8.73 -0.64
C LYS A 138 28.18 7.68 0.15
N GLU A 139 29.11 8.15 1.02
CA GLU A 139 29.91 7.29 1.88
C GLU A 139 29.06 6.37 2.78
N PRO A 140 29.54 5.16 3.09
CA PRO A 140 28.85 4.22 3.96
C PRO A 140 28.86 4.71 5.42
N GLY A 141 27.99 4.10 6.24
CA GLY A 141 27.93 4.36 7.69
C GLY A 141 26.79 5.27 8.13
N LYS A 142 25.99 5.83 7.19
CA LYS A 142 24.86 6.69 7.55
C LYS A 142 23.71 5.85 8.13
N LEU A 143 23.15 6.34 9.24
CA LEU A 143 22.01 5.73 9.95
C LEU A 143 20.75 6.54 9.74
N PHE A 144 19.63 5.80 9.57
CA PHE A 144 18.29 6.36 9.47
C PHE A 144 17.36 5.61 10.44
N TYR A 145 16.30 6.26 10.87
CA TYR A 145 15.40 5.74 11.88
C TYR A 145 13.94 5.85 11.45
N SER A 146 13.18 4.81 11.75
CA SER A 146 11.72 4.84 11.78
C SER A 146 11.24 4.72 13.24
N SER A 147 9.94 4.63 13.46
CA SER A 147 9.38 4.38 14.80
C SER A 147 9.74 3.00 15.35
N THR A 148 10.04 2.02 14.49
CA THR A 148 10.22 0.62 14.87
C THR A 148 11.56 0.04 14.46
N HIS A 149 12.25 0.65 13.49
CA HIS A 149 13.49 0.13 12.92
C HIS A 149 14.55 1.22 12.74
N ARG A 150 15.80 0.78 12.69
CA ARG A 150 16.92 1.58 12.19
C ARG A 150 17.44 0.94 10.90
N LEU A 151 17.94 1.76 10.00
CA LEU A 151 18.56 1.35 8.77
C LEU A 151 19.98 1.91 8.71
N LEU A 152 20.95 1.02 8.45
CA LEU A 152 22.34 1.38 8.20
C LEU A 152 22.62 1.26 6.69
N LYS A 153 23.05 2.35 6.06
CA LYS A 153 23.57 2.33 4.69
C LYS A 153 25.03 1.90 4.72
N ASP A 154 25.32 0.71 4.19
CA ASP A 154 26.66 0.21 3.93
C ASP A 154 27.02 0.38 2.43
N ARG A 155 28.13 -0.17 1.96
CA ARG A 155 28.62 -0.02 0.57
C ARG A 155 27.62 -0.54 -0.44
N ASP A 156 27.25 -1.83 -0.31
CA ASP A 156 26.44 -2.56 -1.29
C ASP A 156 25.03 -2.90 -0.76
N TYR A 157 24.78 -2.66 0.52
CA TYR A 157 23.57 -3.10 1.21
C TYR A 157 23.00 -2.03 2.13
N LEU A 158 21.67 -2.12 2.32
CA LEU A 158 20.95 -1.46 3.39
C LEU A 158 20.63 -2.52 4.44
N TRP A 159 21.09 -2.29 5.68
CA TRP A 159 20.84 -3.17 6.81
C TRP A 159 19.72 -2.61 7.67
N ILE A 160 18.68 -3.41 7.89
CA ILE A 160 17.50 -3.04 8.66
C ILE A 160 17.53 -3.81 9.98
N THR A 161 17.38 -3.11 11.10
CA THR A 161 17.39 -3.73 12.43
C THR A 161 16.22 -3.19 13.23
N SER A 162 15.45 -4.07 13.88
CA SER A 162 14.40 -3.67 14.80
C SER A 162 14.96 -2.87 15.99
N LEU A 163 14.20 -1.85 16.40
CA LEU A 163 14.48 -1.06 17.61
C LEU A 163 13.86 -1.68 18.87
N GLU A 164 13.29 -2.89 18.78
CA GLU A 164 12.76 -3.56 19.95
C GLU A 164 13.82 -3.54 21.07
N LYS A 165 13.42 -3.07 22.22
CA LYS A 165 14.26 -3.06 23.41
C LYS A 165 14.73 -4.49 23.67
N LYS A 166 15.98 -4.79 23.36
CA LYS A 166 16.60 -5.96 23.97
C LYS A 166 16.39 -5.79 25.47
N GLU A 167 15.64 -6.69 26.08
CA GLU A 167 15.57 -6.76 27.53
C GLU A 167 16.99 -6.64 28.07
N LYS A 168 17.21 -5.66 28.93
CA LYS A 168 18.51 -5.51 29.59
C LYS A 168 18.72 -6.78 30.38
N ARG A 169 19.48 -7.71 29.83
CA ARG A 169 19.93 -8.88 30.60
C ARG A 169 20.85 -8.37 31.69
N THR A 170 20.36 -8.39 32.91
CA THR A 170 21.16 -8.03 34.08
C THR A 170 21.95 -9.29 34.46
N PHE A 171 23.24 -9.22 34.29
CA PHE A 171 24.14 -10.28 34.77
C PHE A 171 24.55 -9.92 36.20
N VAL A 172 24.28 -10.79 37.13
CA VAL A 172 24.82 -10.70 38.49
C VAL A 172 26.16 -11.38 38.52
N LEU A 173 27.21 -10.61 38.72
CA LEU A 173 28.57 -11.17 38.93
C LEU A 173 28.69 -11.58 40.38
N ASP A 174 28.80 -12.87 40.65
CA ASP A 174 29.15 -13.40 41.95
C ASP A 174 30.71 -13.44 42.03
N PRO A 175 31.30 -12.62 42.92
CA PRO A 175 32.76 -12.50 42.98
C PRO A 175 33.47 -13.80 43.45
N GLU A 176 32.75 -14.78 44.02
CA GLU A 176 33.33 -16.01 44.51
C GLU A 176 33.23 -17.20 43.53
N LYS A 177 32.34 -17.13 42.51
CA LYS A 177 32.04 -18.25 41.59
C LYS A 177 32.44 -18.02 40.13
N GLY A 178 33.01 -16.90 39.79
CA GLY A 178 33.30 -16.58 38.39
C GLY A 178 32.04 -16.32 37.53
N ILE A 179 32.19 -16.13 36.21
CA ILE A 179 31.13 -15.79 35.31
C ILE A 179 30.24 -17.03 35.06
N ASN A 180 29.03 -17.04 35.60
CA ASN A 180 28.00 -17.99 35.23
C ASN A 180 27.34 -17.59 33.92
N HIS A 181 27.34 -18.46 32.91
CA HIS A 181 26.75 -18.25 31.58
C HIS A 181 25.27 -18.61 31.48
N GLU A 182 24.56 -18.83 32.57
CA GLU A 182 23.12 -19.10 32.51
C GLU A 182 22.31 -17.82 32.73
N PRO A 183 21.43 -17.46 31.81
CA PRO A 183 20.47 -16.38 32.01
C PRO A 183 19.37 -16.84 32.97
N ILE A 184 19.03 -16.01 33.95
CA ILE A 184 17.83 -16.12 34.78
C ILE A 184 16.65 -15.58 33.98
#